data_8cc044a396c37db1ab5da3b29ea34e24
#
_entry.id   8cc044a396c37db1ab5da3b29ea34e24
#
_cell.length_a   1.000
_cell.length_b   1.000
_cell.length_c   1.000
_cell.angle_alpha   90.00
_cell.angle_beta   90.00
_cell.angle_gamma   90.00
#
_symmetry.space_group_name_H-M   'P 1'
#
loop_
_entity.id
_entity.type
_entity.pdbx_description
1 polymer ?
#
loop_
_entity_poly.entity_id
_entity_poly.type
_entity_poly.pdbx_seq_one_letter_code
_entity_poly.pdbx_strand_id
1 'polypeptide(L)'
;MNTSALKTFAQETRKKLVSSIKTRMNYILTEDTAELRGKQNEINTLRKEIADKGEKNVVEEVTYTWFNRVMALRFMDANGYNVPMVITPAAGQIRPEILQEAMGGNIDENLGIPLDILRKDEEEIYHDLLIAICRQYNNPMPFLFESISDYTELLLPTDLLSEQSFVTDIRKGMTDEDCQNVEIMGWLYQFYITERKADAEAKKSQKGGLKSDEQAAATQLFTPHWIVRYMVENTLGRIWTTLHPDTALKAEMPYYIEPADNQPDPIPEDIQSVKDIRFIDPCMGSGHVLVYAFDLLCKMYEEEGYRTKEIPALILKNNLYGMDIDKRCYQLASFALTMKANAYYSRYLRRKPVEPNVIFLENIDHETIAASGDWDEKSLIWQFENIDTIGSLLKVTKEEYEA
;
A
#
# COMPACT_ATOMS: atom_id res chain seq x y z
N MET A 1 5.66 8.50 -18.49
CA MET A 1 6.44 8.08 -17.30
C MET A 1 7.86 7.62 -17.71
N ASN A 2 8.93 8.19 -17.15
CA ASN A 2 10.31 7.79 -17.42
C ASN A 2 10.79 6.78 -16.35
N THR A 3 10.67 5.50 -16.64
CA THR A 3 11.00 4.42 -15.69
C THR A 3 12.46 4.39 -15.25
N SER A 4 13.41 4.83 -16.09
CA SER A 4 14.83 4.91 -15.76
C SER A 4 15.11 6.00 -14.71
N ALA A 5 14.50 7.18 -14.87
CA ALA A 5 14.61 8.28 -13.90
C ALA A 5 13.97 7.88 -12.56
N LEU A 6 12.79 7.26 -12.60
CA LEU A 6 12.10 6.75 -11.39
C LEU A 6 12.93 5.71 -10.65
N LYS A 7 13.62 4.81 -11.38
CA LYS A 7 14.49 3.80 -10.78
C LYS A 7 15.65 4.45 -10.01
N THR A 8 16.37 5.37 -10.66
CA THR A 8 17.49 6.07 -10.03
C THR A 8 17.03 6.82 -8.79
N PHE A 9 15.95 7.60 -8.92
CA PHE A 9 15.33 8.33 -7.82
C PHE A 9 14.99 7.41 -6.63
N ALA A 10 14.26 6.32 -6.86
CA ALA A 10 13.81 5.43 -5.78
C ALA A 10 15.00 4.81 -5.03
N GLN A 11 16.05 4.39 -5.75
CA GLN A 11 17.24 3.79 -5.17
C GLN A 11 18.08 4.80 -4.37
N GLU A 12 18.30 6.01 -4.90
CA GLU A 12 19.08 7.05 -4.22
C GLU A 12 18.36 7.57 -2.98
N THR A 13 17.05 7.84 -3.09
CA THR A 13 16.25 8.30 -1.95
C THR A 13 16.19 7.24 -0.84
N ARG A 14 16.04 5.96 -1.19
CA ARG A 14 16.12 4.86 -0.21
C ARG A 14 17.45 4.84 0.54
N LYS A 15 18.58 4.90 -0.17
CA LYS A 15 19.92 4.90 0.44
C LYS A 15 20.10 6.07 1.41
N LYS A 16 19.66 7.26 1.00
CA LYS A 16 19.69 8.46 1.82
C LYS A 16 18.85 8.28 3.08
N LEU A 17 17.59 7.81 2.94
CA LEU A 17 16.69 7.62 4.06
C LEU A 17 17.20 6.55 5.05
N VAL A 18 17.75 5.44 4.58
CA VAL A 18 18.42 4.44 5.43
C VAL A 18 19.55 5.08 6.25
N SER A 19 20.39 5.92 5.63
CA SER A 19 21.47 6.61 6.33
C SER A 19 20.96 7.58 7.39
N SER A 20 19.94 8.37 7.06
CA SER A 20 19.33 9.35 7.97
C SER A 20 18.68 8.68 9.18
N ILE A 21 17.93 7.58 8.94
CA ILE A 21 17.30 6.80 10.02
C ILE A 21 18.35 6.16 10.93
N LYS A 22 19.44 5.61 10.39
CA LYS A 22 20.55 5.08 11.20
C LYS A 22 21.18 6.16 12.07
N THR A 23 21.43 7.33 11.51
CA THR A 23 21.97 8.46 12.26
C THR A 23 21.03 8.89 13.39
N ARG A 24 19.72 9.00 13.10
CA ARG A 24 18.69 9.34 14.11
C ARG A 24 18.61 8.26 15.19
N MET A 25 18.62 6.98 14.81
CA MET A 25 18.59 5.86 15.75
C MET A 25 19.79 5.87 16.70
N ASN A 26 20.98 6.06 16.15
CA ASN A 26 22.19 6.16 16.97
C ASN A 26 22.10 7.33 17.96
N TYR A 27 21.64 8.50 17.51
CA TYR A 27 21.42 9.65 18.38
C TYR A 27 20.45 9.31 19.54
N ILE A 28 19.31 8.71 19.24
CA ILE A 28 18.28 8.35 20.22
C ILE A 28 18.80 7.32 21.25
N LEU A 29 19.65 6.39 20.82
CA LEU A 29 20.16 5.34 21.68
C LEU A 29 21.35 5.77 22.55
N THR A 30 22.08 6.82 22.16
CA THR A 30 23.32 7.26 22.84
C THR A 30 23.18 8.57 23.61
N GLU A 31 22.29 9.48 23.19
CA GLU A 31 22.15 10.78 23.82
C GLU A 31 21.13 10.79 24.96
N ASP A 32 21.35 11.63 25.97
CA ASP A 32 20.44 11.86 27.10
C ASP A 32 19.98 13.33 27.13
N THR A 33 19.05 13.66 26.24
CA THR A 33 18.46 15.02 26.16
C THR A 33 17.14 15.10 26.92
N ALA A 34 16.71 16.32 27.23
CA ALA A 34 15.43 16.56 27.92
C ALA A 34 14.24 16.02 27.08
N GLU A 35 14.30 16.12 25.75
CA GLU A 35 13.32 15.56 24.81
C GLU A 35 13.23 14.05 24.94
N LEU A 36 14.37 13.36 24.90
CA LEU A 36 14.43 11.88 24.93
C LEU A 36 14.02 11.31 26.30
N ARG A 37 14.24 12.06 27.39
CA ARG A 37 13.76 11.64 28.72
C ARG A 37 12.25 11.52 28.80
N GLY A 38 11.51 12.33 28.05
CA GLY A 38 10.05 12.25 27.96
C GLY A 38 9.53 11.08 27.11
N LYS A 39 10.42 10.38 26.34
CA LYS A 39 10.07 9.34 25.37
C LYS A 39 10.70 7.97 25.70
N GLN A 40 10.87 7.69 26.98
CA GLN A 40 11.57 6.46 27.42
C GLN A 40 10.83 5.16 27.07
N ASN A 41 9.49 5.20 27.03
CA ASN A 41 8.71 4.01 26.66
C ASN A 41 8.97 3.63 25.21
N GLU A 42 8.95 4.61 24.31
CA GLU A 42 9.21 4.48 22.89
C GLU A 42 10.65 4.01 22.63
N ILE A 43 11.61 4.56 23.38
CA ILE A 43 13.02 4.14 23.30
C ILE A 43 13.19 2.69 23.79
N ASN A 44 12.49 2.29 24.83
CA ASN A 44 12.54 0.92 25.32
C ASN A 44 11.90 -0.06 24.33
N THR A 45 10.80 0.33 23.66
CA THR A 45 10.19 -0.41 22.57
C THR A 45 11.18 -0.56 21.41
N LEU A 46 11.85 0.52 21.01
CA LEU A 46 12.89 0.46 19.96
C LEU A 46 14.01 -0.52 20.31
N ARG A 47 14.53 -0.48 21.56
CA ARG A 47 15.56 -1.41 22.02
C ARG A 47 15.12 -2.86 21.96
N LYS A 48 13.86 -3.13 22.35
CA LYS A 48 13.27 -4.47 22.25
C LYS A 48 13.18 -4.94 20.81
N GLU A 49 12.65 -4.12 19.92
CA GLU A 49 12.54 -4.44 18.50
C GLU A 49 13.91 -4.70 17.85
N ILE A 50 14.93 -3.93 18.24
CA ILE A 50 16.31 -4.18 17.78
C ILE A 50 16.83 -5.52 18.30
N ALA A 51 16.53 -5.87 19.54
CA ALA A 51 16.95 -7.16 20.12
C ALA A 51 16.26 -8.35 19.44
N ASP A 52 14.98 -8.22 19.12
CA ASP A 52 14.15 -9.28 18.54
C ASP A 52 14.40 -9.45 17.03
N LYS A 53 14.43 -8.37 16.27
CA LYS A 53 14.52 -8.38 14.79
C LYS A 53 15.93 -8.09 14.24
N GLY A 54 16.80 -7.50 15.05
CA GLY A 54 18.09 -6.95 14.62
C GLY A 54 18.01 -5.53 14.04
N GLU A 55 19.04 -4.72 14.28
CA GLU A 55 19.13 -3.31 13.86
C GLU A 55 18.83 -3.11 12.37
N LYS A 56 19.41 -3.95 11.50
CA LYS A 56 19.22 -3.83 10.05
C LYS A 56 17.75 -3.94 9.65
N ASN A 57 17.01 -4.87 10.22
CA ASN A 57 15.60 -5.10 9.89
C ASN A 57 14.71 -3.96 10.39
N VAL A 58 14.95 -3.46 11.60
CA VAL A 58 14.26 -2.29 12.15
C VAL A 58 14.47 -1.05 11.27
N VAL A 59 15.70 -0.78 10.85
CA VAL A 59 16.01 0.33 9.95
C VAL A 59 15.31 0.18 8.60
N GLU A 60 15.30 -1.02 8.02
CA GLU A 60 14.61 -1.28 6.75
C GLU A 60 13.09 -1.11 6.87
N GLU A 61 12.50 -1.60 7.95
CA GLU A 61 11.06 -1.46 8.24
C GLU A 61 10.66 0.01 8.36
N VAL A 62 11.37 0.78 9.16
CA VAL A 62 11.11 2.21 9.35
C VAL A 62 11.36 3.00 8.07
N THR A 63 12.44 2.69 7.34
CA THR A 63 12.74 3.32 6.04
C THR A 63 11.59 3.11 5.06
N TYR A 64 11.10 1.89 4.96
CA TYR A 64 10.00 1.55 4.06
C TYR A 64 8.71 2.27 4.47
N THR A 65 8.40 2.29 5.75
CA THR A 65 7.21 2.97 6.29
C THR A 65 7.20 4.44 5.92
N TRP A 66 8.27 5.17 6.20
CA TRP A 66 8.33 6.61 5.90
C TRP A 66 8.41 6.89 4.40
N PHE A 67 9.14 6.09 3.63
CA PHE A 67 9.18 6.22 2.18
C PHE A 67 7.77 6.11 1.59
N ASN A 68 7.00 5.08 1.95
CA ASN A 68 5.66 4.88 1.43
C ASN A 68 4.66 5.95 1.87
N ARG A 69 4.71 6.38 3.14
CA ARG A 69 3.81 7.43 3.65
C ARG A 69 4.01 8.73 2.92
N VAL A 70 5.27 9.16 2.76
CA VAL A 70 5.57 10.41 2.06
C VAL A 70 5.24 10.30 0.57
N MET A 71 5.48 9.15 -0.08
CA MET A 71 5.03 8.93 -1.46
C MET A 71 3.51 8.99 -1.59
N ALA A 72 2.77 8.36 -0.68
CA ALA A 72 1.32 8.39 -0.68
C ALA A 72 0.78 9.82 -0.50
N LEU A 73 1.33 10.57 0.45
CA LEU A 73 0.98 11.98 0.64
C LEU A 73 1.30 12.83 -0.57
N ARG A 74 2.45 12.60 -1.22
CA ARG A 74 2.82 13.29 -2.47
C ARG A 74 1.85 12.95 -3.62
N PHE A 75 1.49 11.67 -3.76
CA PHE A 75 0.48 11.25 -4.73
C PHE A 75 -0.87 11.94 -4.47
N MET A 76 -1.28 12.00 -3.21
CA MET A 76 -2.53 12.65 -2.80
C MET A 76 -2.50 14.16 -3.05
N ASP A 77 -1.37 14.83 -2.81
CA ASP A 77 -1.18 16.26 -3.13
C ASP A 77 -1.36 16.52 -4.63
N ALA A 78 -0.67 15.73 -5.48
CA ALA A 78 -0.72 15.88 -6.93
C ALA A 78 -2.13 15.70 -7.51
N ASN A 79 -2.99 14.94 -6.82
CA ASN A 79 -4.37 14.68 -7.21
C ASN A 79 -5.39 15.58 -6.47
N GLY A 80 -4.93 16.54 -5.68
CA GLY A 80 -5.80 17.46 -4.93
C GLY A 80 -6.65 16.80 -3.84
N TYR A 81 -6.17 15.68 -3.28
CA TYR A 81 -6.85 14.97 -2.20
C TYR A 81 -6.50 15.53 -0.83
N ASN A 82 -5.33 16.15 -0.68
CA ASN A 82 -4.92 16.90 0.50
C ASN A 82 -5.22 18.40 0.31
N VAL A 83 -5.85 19.02 1.29
CA VAL A 83 -6.08 20.48 1.35
C VAL A 83 -5.95 20.91 2.81
N PRO A 84 -4.88 21.66 3.14
CA PRO A 84 -3.72 22.05 2.30
C PRO A 84 -2.82 20.86 1.88
N MET A 85 -1.98 21.06 0.85
CA MET A 85 -0.99 20.07 0.41
C MET A 85 0.06 19.84 1.49
N VAL A 86 0.40 18.56 1.72
CA VAL A 86 1.27 18.16 2.84
C VAL A 86 2.76 18.19 2.48
N ILE A 87 3.10 17.73 1.27
CA ILE A 87 4.48 17.60 0.77
C ILE A 87 4.82 18.72 -0.22
N THR A 88 3.81 19.21 -0.92
CA THR A 88 3.98 20.11 -2.05
C THR A 88 3.75 21.57 -1.62
N PRO A 89 4.62 22.50 -2.02
CA PRO A 89 4.38 23.93 -1.87
C PRO A 89 3.24 24.43 -2.76
N ALA A 90 2.53 25.45 -2.31
CA ALA A 90 1.65 26.20 -3.19
C ALA A 90 2.44 26.91 -4.29
N ALA A 91 1.76 27.28 -5.39
CA ALA A 91 2.41 27.94 -6.53
C ALA A 91 3.19 29.20 -6.11
N GLY A 92 4.48 29.25 -6.47
CA GLY A 92 5.37 30.35 -6.11
C GLY A 92 5.93 30.32 -4.68
N GLN A 93 5.64 29.28 -3.90
CA GLN A 93 6.15 29.08 -2.54
C GLN A 93 7.27 28.03 -2.52
N ILE A 94 8.06 28.04 -1.45
CA ILE A 94 9.16 27.07 -1.24
C ILE A 94 8.76 26.02 -0.19
N ARG A 95 8.07 26.45 0.85
CA ARG A 95 7.63 25.59 1.94
C ARG A 95 6.39 24.77 1.57
N PRO A 96 6.21 23.55 2.10
CA PRO A 96 4.95 22.82 1.97
C PRO A 96 3.76 23.68 2.38
N GLU A 97 2.64 23.59 1.63
CA GLU A 97 1.47 24.44 1.86
C GLU A 97 0.94 24.34 3.29
N ILE A 98 0.88 23.13 3.84
CA ILE A 98 0.42 22.89 5.23
C ILE A 98 1.29 23.63 6.25
N LEU A 99 2.61 23.69 6.04
CA LEU A 99 3.51 24.45 6.92
C LEU A 99 3.26 25.95 6.79
N GLN A 100 3.07 26.42 5.56
CA GLN A 100 2.80 27.84 5.30
C GLN A 100 1.48 28.29 5.97
N GLU A 101 0.43 27.48 5.86
CA GLU A 101 -0.86 27.70 6.52
C GLU A 101 -0.71 27.70 8.05
N ALA A 102 -0.02 26.70 8.60
CA ALA A 102 0.22 26.63 10.04
C ALA A 102 0.97 27.83 10.58
N MET A 103 2.03 28.30 9.90
CA MET A 103 2.76 29.53 10.27
C MET A 103 1.90 30.79 10.18
N GLY A 104 0.89 30.80 9.33
CA GLY A 104 -0.15 31.81 9.25
C GLY A 104 -1.21 31.72 10.36
N GLY A 105 -1.12 30.72 11.23
CA GLY A 105 -2.08 30.45 12.30
C GLY A 105 -3.29 29.61 11.89
N ASN A 106 -3.30 29.09 10.65
CA ASN A 106 -4.34 28.21 10.13
C ASN A 106 -3.96 26.74 10.32
N ILE A 107 -4.23 26.21 11.49
CA ILE A 107 -4.04 24.77 11.79
C ILE A 107 -5.41 24.12 11.90
N ASP A 108 -5.63 23.01 11.18
CA ASP A 108 -6.86 22.23 11.30
C ASP A 108 -6.97 21.68 12.74
N GLU A 109 -8.04 22.04 13.44
CA GLU A 109 -8.32 21.59 14.80
C GLU A 109 -8.37 20.07 14.95
N ASN A 110 -8.76 19.37 13.86
CA ASN A 110 -8.82 17.91 13.85
C ASN A 110 -7.45 17.22 13.89
N LEU A 111 -6.35 17.96 13.66
CA LEU A 111 -4.99 17.43 13.80
C LEU A 111 -4.59 17.28 15.29
N GLY A 112 -5.33 17.91 16.20
CA GLY A 112 -5.03 17.85 17.64
C GLY A 112 -3.69 18.49 18.02
N ILE A 113 -3.16 19.38 17.19
CA ILE A 113 -1.89 20.08 17.42
C ILE A 113 -2.19 21.38 18.18
N PRO A 114 -1.57 21.60 19.35
CA PRO A 114 -1.77 22.82 20.10
C PRO A 114 -1.07 24.01 19.41
N LEU A 115 -1.65 25.22 19.53
CA LEU A 115 -1.11 26.42 18.88
C LEU A 115 0.28 26.86 19.40
N ASP A 116 0.73 26.36 20.53
CA ASP A 116 2.07 26.63 21.07
C ASP A 116 3.20 25.99 20.21
N ILE A 117 2.86 25.07 19.31
CA ILE A 117 3.79 24.56 18.28
C ILE A 117 4.45 25.69 17.48
N LEU A 118 3.75 26.82 17.28
CA LEU A 118 4.26 27.97 16.54
C LEU A 118 5.45 28.68 17.23
N ARG A 119 5.82 28.26 18.45
CA ARG A 119 7.04 28.71 19.14
C ARG A 119 8.28 27.90 18.77
N LYS A 120 8.10 26.75 18.10
CA LYS A 120 9.17 25.91 17.62
C LYS A 120 9.76 26.45 16.31
N ASP A 121 10.88 25.87 15.88
CA ASP A 121 11.41 26.15 14.56
C ASP A 121 10.59 25.46 13.44
N GLU A 122 10.83 25.86 12.20
CA GLU A 122 10.06 25.38 11.04
C GLU A 122 10.18 23.88 10.81
N GLU A 123 11.36 23.30 11.06
CA GLU A 123 11.58 21.85 10.93
C GLU A 123 10.76 21.07 11.96
N GLU A 124 10.77 21.52 13.21
CA GLU A 124 10.00 20.91 14.29
C GLU A 124 8.48 21.05 14.05
N ILE A 125 8.03 22.21 13.57
CA ILE A 125 6.61 22.42 13.20
C ILE A 125 6.22 21.44 12.09
N TYR A 126 7.02 21.35 11.04
CA TYR A 126 6.69 20.48 9.91
C TYR A 126 6.74 19.00 10.29
N HIS A 127 7.70 18.61 11.13
CA HIS A 127 7.80 17.26 11.69
C HIS A 127 6.51 16.85 12.42
N ASP A 128 6.02 17.72 13.33
CA ASP A 128 4.81 17.45 14.09
C ASP A 128 3.55 17.42 13.20
N LEU A 129 3.47 18.34 12.21
CA LEU A 129 2.38 18.36 11.22
C LEU A 129 2.35 17.07 10.40
N LEU A 130 3.50 16.58 9.92
CA LEU A 130 3.60 15.35 9.12
C LEU A 130 3.13 14.13 9.93
N ILE A 131 3.52 14.03 11.19
CA ILE A 131 3.07 12.98 12.10
C ILE A 131 1.56 13.06 12.33
N ALA A 132 1.03 14.25 12.60
CA ALA A 132 -0.40 14.44 12.86
C ALA A 132 -1.26 14.08 11.64
N ILE A 133 -0.83 14.44 10.44
CA ILE A 133 -1.49 14.05 9.19
C ILE A 133 -1.46 12.52 9.01
N CYS A 134 -0.33 11.87 9.27
CA CYS A 134 -0.25 10.41 9.23
C CYS A 134 -1.24 9.76 10.22
N ARG A 135 -1.38 10.31 11.43
CA ARG A 135 -2.36 9.84 12.43
C ARG A 135 -3.81 10.09 11.99
N GLN A 136 -4.10 11.22 11.35
CA GLN A 136 -5.42 11.52 10.79
C GLN A 136 -5.81 10.51 9.70
N TYR A 137 -4.85 10.13 8.84
CA TYR A 137 -5.07 9.12 7.78
C TYR A 137 -5.13 7.68 8.29
N ASN A 138 -4.82 7.41 9.54
CA ASN A 138 -5.00 6.08 10.14
C ASN A 138 -6.46 5.59 10.03
N ASN A 139 -7.44 6.44 10.27
CA ASN A 139 -8.85 6.03 10.24
C ASN A 139 -9.34 5.62 8.81
N PRO A 140 -9.11 6.40 7.73
CA PRO A 140 -9.52 6.01 6.39
C PRO A 140 -8.60 4.99 5.72
N MET A 141 -7.33 4.89 6.12
CA MET A 141 -6.32 4.04 5.47
C MET A 141 -5.40 3.37 6.53
N PRO A 142 -5.96 2.53 7.42
CA PRO A 142 -5.19 1.91 8.50
C PRO A 142 -4.06 1.01 7.98
N PHE A 143 -4.20 0.43 6.81
CA PHE A 143 -3.22 -0.44 6.16
C PHE A 143 -1.89 0.27 5.85
N LEU A 144 -1.88 1.59 5.59
CA LEU A 144 -0.68 2.36 5.24
C LEU A 144 -0.25 3.32 6.35
N PHE A 145 -1.25 3.92 7.01
CA PHE A 145 -1.05 4.86 8.11
C PHE A 145 -1.38 4.18 9.44
N GLU A 146 -0.92 2.92 9.62
CA GLU A 146 -1.07 2.19 10.89
C GLU A 146 -0.84 3.11 12.08
N SER A 147 -1.56 2.88 13.17
CA SER A 147 -1.24 3.54 14.44
C SER A 147 0.22 3.24 14.74
N ILE A 148 1.06 4.26 14.59
CA ILE A 148 2.51 4.10 14.66
C ILE A 148 2.83 3.66 16.08
N SER A 149 3.49 2.52 16.21
CA SER A 149 4.22 2.23 17.43
C SER A 149 5.24 3.35 17.57
N ASP A 150 5.23 3.99 18.69
CA ASP A 150 5.88 5.23 19.01
C ASP A 150 7.35 5.35 18.55
N TYR A 151 8.09 4.22 18.42
CA TYR A 151 9.48 4.23 17.97
C TYR A 151 9.66 4.58 16.48
N THR A 152 8.68 4.30 15.62
CA THR A 152 8.75 4.64 14.19
C THR A 152 8.68 6.16 13.99
N GLU A 153 7.88 6.85 14.81
CA GLU A 153 7.84 8.32 14.83
C GLU A 153 9.16 8.92 15.32
N LEU A 154 9.76 8.32 16.37
CA LEU A 154 11.06 8.76 16.87
C LEU A 154 12.18 8.71 15.81
N LEU A 155 12.09 7.74 14.90
CA LEU A 155 13.08 7.51 13.86
C LEU A 155 12.84 8.31 12.59
N LEU A 156 11.78 9.13 12.50
CA LEU A 156 11.61 10.09 11.42
C LEU A 156 12.82 11.05 11.42
N PRO A 157 13.53 11.22 10.29
CA PRO A 157 14.61 12.20 10.20
C PRO A 157 14.16 13.59 10.55
N THR A 158 15.03 14.37 11.18
CA THR A 158 14.74 15.76 11.57
C THR A 158 14.89 16.75 10.42
N ASP A 159 15.70 16.42 9.41
CA ASP A 159 15.84 17.22 8.19
C ASP A 159 14.78 16.83 7.18
N LEU A 160 13.68 17.57 7.12
CA LEU A 160 12.54 17.33 6.23
C LEU A 160 12.38 18.41 5.15
N LEU A 161 12.85 19.64 5.43
CA LEU A 161 12.63 20.82 4.58
C LEU A 161 13.80 21.16 3.68
N SER A 162 15.01 20.67 3.98
CA SER A 162 16.20 21.01 3.16
C SER A 162 16.09 20.48 1.73
N GLU A 163 16.86 21.09 0.83
CA GLU A 163 16.99 20.64 -0.55
C GLU A 163 17.53 19.21 -0.68
N GLN A 164 18.16 18.69 0.37
CA GLN A 164 18.77 17.37 0.43
C GLN A 164 17.92 16.36 1.20
N SER A 165 16.76 16.77 1.74
CA SER A 165 15.86 15.89 2.48
C SER A 165 15.24 14.83 1.55
N PHE A 166 14.90 13.67 2.13
CA PHE A 166 14.20 12.63 1.39
C PHE A 166 12.79 13.07 0.95
N VAL A 167 12.16 13.98 1.69
CA VAL A 167 10.87 14.57 1.34
C VAL A 167 10.99 15.40 0.06
N THR A 168 12.03 16.22 -0.04
CA THR A 168 12.33 16.99 -1.26
C THR A 168 12.66 16.08 -2.43
N ASP A 169 13.40 15.00 -2.20
CA ASP A 169 13.69 14.01 -3.24
C ASP A 169 12.40 13.36 -3.77
N ILE A 170 11.49 12.93 -2.88
CA ILE A 170 10.20 12.35 -3.29
C ILE A 170 9.36 13.36 -4.06
N ARG A 171 9.29 14.61 -3.61
CA ARG A 171 8.56 15.67 -4.30
C ARG A 171 9.09 15.90 -5.71
N LYS A 172 10.40 15.93 -5.90
CA LYS A 172 11.04 16.14 -7.20
C LYS A 172 10.99 14.91 -8.11
N GLY A 173 11.11 13.72 -7.51
CA GLY A 173 11.14 12.46 -8.22
C GLY A 173 9.76 11.95 -8.66
N MET A 174 8.69 12.36 -7.98
CA MET A 174 7.30 12.06 -8.33
C MET A 174 6.65 13.33 -8.92
N THR A 175 6.71 13.47 -10.25
CA THR A 175 6.08 14.62 -10.93
C THR A 175 4.55 14.52 -10.86
N ASP A 176 3.85 15.65 -11.04
CA ASP A 176 2.37 15.65 -11.11
C ASP A 176 1.87 14.78 -12.25
N GLU A 177 2.58 14.74 -13.40
CA GLU A 177 2.26 13.89 -14.53
C GLU A 177 2.38 12.40 -14.18
N ASP A 178 3.45 12.01 -13.51
CA ASP A 178 3.65 10.61 -13.09
C ASP A 178 2.59 10.18 -12.06
N CYS A 179 2.14 11.09 -11.20
CA CYS A 179 1.09 10.86 -10.20
C CYS A 179 -0.34 10.78 -10.77
N GLN A 180 -0.56 11.00 -12.07
CA GLN A 180 -1.88 10.79 -12.67
C GLN A 180 -2.32 9.33 -12.68
N ASN A 181 -1.37 8.40 -12.60
CA ASN A 181 -1.66 6.97 -12.53
C ASN A 181 -1.13 6.38 -11.22
N VAL A 182 -2.02 5.73 -10.47
CA VAL A 182 -1.68 5.07 -9.19
C VAL A 182 -0.65 3.95 -9.35
N GLU A 183 -0.45 3.44 -10.56
CA GLU A 183 0.58 2.44 -10.89
C GLU A 183 2.00 2.92 -10.57
N ILE A 184 2.22 4.24 -10.48
CA ILE A 184 3.52 4.78 -10.04
C ILE A 184 3.98 4.19 -8.71
N MET A 185 3.05 3.92 -7.78
CA MET A 185 3.36 3.33 -6.49
C MET A 185 3.97 1.92 -6.62
N GLY A 186 3.43 1.11 -7.53
CA GLY A 186 3.97 -0.22 -7.83
C GLY A 186 5.35 -0.17 -8.50
N TRP A 187 5.57 0.74 -9.44
CA TRP A 187 6.88 0.96 -10.06
C TRP A 187 7.94 1.38 -9.05
N LEU A 188 7.62 2.34 -8.18
CA LEU A 188 8.54 2.82 -7.16
C LEU A 188 8.90 1.72 -6.17
N TYR A 189 7.92 0.89 -5.79
CA TYR A 189 8.18 -0.28 -4.95
C TYR A 189 9.13 -1.28 -5.63
N GLN A 190 8.88 -1.63 -6.88
CA GLN A 190 9.77 -2.52 -7.62
C GLN A 190 11.20 -1.99 -7.69
N PHE A 191 11.37 -0.69 -7.90
CA PHE A 191 12.70 -0.08 -7.94
C PHE A 191 13.35 0.02 -6.57
N TYR A 192 12.56 0.28 -5.53
CA TYR A 192 13.00 0.28 -4.14
C TYR A 192 13.61 -1.07 -3.73
N ILE A 193 13.01 -2.19 -4.14
CA ILE A 193 13.47 -3.54 -3.78
C ILE A 193 14.52 -4.12 -4.72
N THR A 194 14.91 -3.41 -5.79
CA THR A 194 15.80 -3.96 -6.85
C THR A 194 17.11 -4.51 -6.29
N GLU A 195 17.72 -3.86 -5.31
CA GLU A 195 18.97 -4.34 -4.70
C GLU A 195 18.74 -5.63 -3.90
N ARG A 196 17.66 -5.72 -3.12
CA ARG A 196 17.28 -6.95 -2.38
C ARG A 196 16.99 -8.09 -3.34
N LYS A 197 16.36 -7.80 -4.49
CA LYS A 197 16.10 -8.78 -5.53
C LYS A 197 17.39 -9.34 -6.12
N ALA A 198 18.35 -8.48 -6.43
CA ALA A 198 19.66 -8.90 -6.94
C ALA A 198 20.43 -9.76 -5.92
N ASP A 199 20.40 -9.38 -4.63
CA ASP A 199 20.99 -10.15 -3.55
C ASP A 199 20.33 -11.53 -3.40
N ALA A 200 19.02 -11.60 -3.48
CA ALA A 200 18.25 -12.84 -3.41
C ALA A 200 18.54 -13.75 -4.62
N GLU A 201 18.60 -13.18 -5.84
CA GLU A 201 18.97 -13.94 -7.04
C GLU A 201 20.38 -14.51 -6.97
N ALA A 202 21.33 -13.76 -6.42
CA ALA A 202 22.71 -14.26 -6.21
C ALA A 202 22.76 -15.42 -5.22
N LYS A 203 21.85 -15.48 -4.26
CA LYS A 203 21.75 -16.56 -3.27
C LYS A 203 21.03 -17.82 -3.77
N LYS A 204 20.16 -17.73 -4.78
CA LYS A 204 19.41 -18.88 -5.35
C LYS A 204 20.32 -20.05 -5.73
N SER A 205 21.56 -19.77 -6.14
CA SER A 205 22.55 -20.79 -6.51
C SER A 205 23.36 -21.35 -5.35
N GLN A 206 23.15 -20.86 -4.11
CA GLN A 206 23.89 -21.31 -2.93
C GLN A 206 23.13 -22.42 -2.18
N LYS A 207 23.85 -23.34 -1.54
CA LYS A 207 23.26 -24.36 -0.68
C LYS A 207 22.56 -23.71 0.52
N GLY A 208 21.23 -23.88 0.62
CA GLY A 208 20.44 -23.35 1.73
C GLY A 208 19.11 -22.69 1.31
N GLY A 209 18.94 -22.41 0.01
CA GLY A 209 17.74 -21.78 -0.50
C GLY A 209 17.58 -20.31 -0.08
N LEU A 210 16.44 -19.71 -0.43
CA LEU A 210 16.05 -18.37 -0.04
C LEU A 210 15.24 -18.41 1.27
N LYS A 211 15.42 -17.42 2.11
CA LYS A 211 14.52 -17.18 3.24
C LYS A 211 13.19 -16.61 2.74
N SER A 212 12.13 -16.69 3.54
CA SER A 212 10.79 -16.21 3.19
C SER A 212 10.79 -14.74 2.70
N ASP A 213 11.45 -13.84 3.42
CA ASP A 213 11.58 -12.42 3.05
C ASP A 213 12.40 -12.20 1.77
N GLU A 214 13.33 -13.10 1.45
CA GLU A 214 14.10 -13.10 0.22
C GLU A 214 13.30 -13.67 -0.95
N GLN A 215 12.39 -14.63 -0.70
CA GLN A 215 11.49 -15.17 -1.73
C GLN A 215 10.54 -14.09 -2.25
N ALA A 216 9.88 -13.34 -1.37
CA ALA A 216 9.02 -12.24 -1.74
C ALA A 216 9.74 -11.24 -2.66
N ALA A 217 10.97 -10.82 -2.30
CA ALA A 217 11.76 -9.92 -3.12
C ALA A 217 12.18 -10.53 -4.48
N ALA A 218 12.53 -11.83 -4.50
CA ALA A 218 13.01 -12.52 -5.71
C ALA A 218 11.90 -12.79 -6.74
N THR A 219 10.66 -12.96 -6.28
CA THR A 219 9.50 -13.28 -7.12
C THR A 219 8.71 -12.05 -7.56
N GLN A 220 8.98 -10.88 -6.95
CA GLN A 220 8.29 -9.64 -7.28
C GLN A 220 8.45 -9.30 -8.75
N LEU A 221 7.34 -9.21 -9.47
CA LEU A 221 7.28 -8.84 -10.89
C LEU A 221 6.18 -7.81 -11.10
N PHE A 222 6.51 -6.73 -11.80
CA PHE A 222 5.51 -5.78 -12.28
C PHE A 222 4.99 -6.28 -13.64
N THR A 223 3.76 -6.75 -13.66
CA THR A 223 3.14 -7.30 -14.86
C THR A 223 2.89 -6.21 -15.90
N PRO A 224 3.38 -6.34 -17.15
CA PRO A 224 3.11 -5.36 -18.19
C PRO A 224 1.63 -5.11 -18.39
N HIS A 225 1.23 -3.85 -18.60
CA HIS A 225 -0.16 -3.42 -18.68
C HIS A 225 -1.00 -4.22 -19.72
N TRP A 226 -0.43 -4.56 -20.87
CA TRP A 226 -1.14 -5.34 -21.88
C TRP A 226 -1.46 -6.78 -21.41
N ILE A 227 -0.60 -7.39 -20.59
CA ILE A 227 -0.84 -8.71 -19.99
C ILE A 227 -1.97 -8.60 -18.96
N VAL A 228 -1.95 -7.55 -18.12
CA VAL A 228 -3.02 -7.29 -17.15
C VAL A 228 -4.36 -7.18 -17.84
N ARG A 229 -4.43 -6.39 -18.91
CA ARG A 229 -5.63 -6.25 -19.71
C ARG A 229 -6.08 -7.57 -20.31
N TYR A 230 -5.16 -8.29 -20.93
CA TYR A 230 -5.46 -9.61 -21.48
C TYR A 230 -6.06 -10.56 -20.45
N MET A 231 -5.46 -10.62 -19.25
CA MET A 231 -5.94 -11.49 -18.16
C MET A 231 -7.35 -11.09 -17.71
N VAL A 232 -7.57 -9.83 -17.40
CA VAL A 232 -8.85 -9.34 -16.86
C VAL A 232 -9.95 -9.38 -17.90
N GLU A 233 -9.67 -8.98 -19.15
CA GLU A 233 -10.66 -8.98 -20.24
C GLU A 233 -11.10 -10.40 -20.61
N ASN A 234 -10.22 -11.41 -20.49
CA ASN A 234 -10.54 -12.80 -20.80
C ASN A 234 -10.99 -13.65 -19.58
N THR A 235 -11.09 -13.06 -18.41
CA THR A 235 -11.67 -13.66 -17.20
C THR A 235 -12.93 -12.91 -16.79
N LEU A 236 -12.78 -11.78 -16.13
CA LEU A 236 -13.88 -10.92 -15.68
C LEU A 236 -14.74 -10.44 -16.88
N GLY A 237 -14.09 -9.93 -17.93
CA GLY A 237 -14.78 -9.50 -19.16
C GLY A 237 -15.53 -10.65 -19.84
N ARG A 238 -14.98 -11.87 -19.83
CA ARG A 238 -15.62 -13.07 -20.37
C ARG A 238 -16.92 -13.41 -19.62
N ILE A 239 -16.90 -13.38 -18.30
CA ILE A 239 -18.12 -13.59 -17.49
C ILE A 239 -19.17 -12.55 -17.85
N TRP A 240 -18.76 -11.27 -17.93
CA TRP A 240 -19.68 -10.19 -18.26
C TRP A 240 -20.32 -10.33 -19.65
N THR A 241 -19.52 -10.59 -20.68
CA THR A 241 -20.04 -10.76 -22.05
C THR A 241 -20.93 -12.00 -22.21
N THR A 242 -20.77 -13.02 -21.36
CA THR A 242 -21.64 -14.18 -21.34
C THR A 242 -22.96 -13.88 -20.63
N LEU A 243 -22.95 -13.11 -19.53
CA LEU A 243 -24.17 -12.64 -18.85
C LEU A 243 -24.96 -11.62 -19.71
N HIS A 244 -24.22 -10.74 -20.38
CA HIS A 244 -24.75 -9.63 -21.16
C HIS A 244 -24.21 -9.68 -22.59
N PRO A 245 -24.76 -10.55 -23.48
CA PRO A 245 -24.23 -10.73 -24.86
C PRO A 245 -24.23 -9.43 -25.69
N ASP A 246 -25.15 -8.51 -25.39
CA ASP A 246 -25.32 -7.23 -26.09
C ASP A 246 -24.53 -6.08 -25.42
N THR A 247 -23.65 -6.35 -24.49
CA THR A 247 -22.88 -5.33 -23.77
C THR A 247 -22.01 -4.48 -24.70
N ALA A 248 -22.04 -3.15 -24.51
CA ALA A 248 -21.18 -2.22 -25.23
C ALA A 248 -19.71 -2.32 -24.80
N LEU A 249 -19.42 -2.83 -23.59
CA LEU A 249 -18.07 -2.93 -23.01
C LEU A 249 -17.12 -3.80 -23.84
N LYS A 250 -17.66 -4.72 -24.63
CA LYS A 250 -16.87 -5.56 -25.53
C LYS A 250 -15.98 -4.75 -26.49
N ALA A 251 -16.49 -3.61 -26.97
CA ALA A 251 -15.74 -2.71 -27.85
C ALA A 251 -14.58 -1.99 -27.12
N GLU A 252 -14.60 -1.95 -25.79
CA GLU A 252 -13.60 -1.31 -24.95
C GLU A 252 -12.54 -2.30 -24.43
N MET A 253 -12.69 -3.60 -24.77
CA MET A 253 -11.79 -4.69 -24.37
C MET A 253 -10.93 -5.17 -25.55
N PRO A 254 -9.84 -4.45 -25.92
CA PRO A 254 -9.07 -4.76 -27.15
C PRO A 254 -8.29 -6.08 -27.10
N TYR A 255 -8.12 -6.69 -25.91
CA TYR A 255 -7.47 -7.99 -25.75
C TYR A 255 -8.45 -9.12 -25.49
N TYR A 256 -9.76 -8.85 -25.56
CA TYR A 256 -10.79 -9.85 -25.43
C TYR A 256 -10.77 -10.80 -26.64
N ILE A 257 -10.81 -12.11 -26.37
CA ILE A 257 -10.85 -13.15 -27.39
C ILE A 257 -12.22 -13.82 -27.38
N GLU A 258 -12.90 -13.81 -28.53
CA GLU A 258 -14.16 -14.53 -28.67
C GLU A 258 -13.97 -16.04 -28.51
N PRO A 259 -14.95 -16.74 -27.92
CA PRO A 259 -14.97 -18.21 -27.92
C PRO A 259 -14.91 -18.78 -29.34
N ALA A 260 -14.09 -19.82 -29.54
CA ALA A 260 -13.86 -20.38 -30.87
C ALA A 260 -15.15 -20.93 -31.56
N ASP A 261 -16.08 -21.41 -30.76
CA ASP A 261 -17.31 -22.07 -31.26
C ASP A 261 -18.57 -21.19 -31.14
N ASN A 262 -18.40 -19.90 -30.86
CA ASN A 262 -19.51 -18.97 -30.51
C ASN A 262 -20.48 -19.51 -29.44
N GLN A 263 -20.03 -20.48 -28.65
CA GLN A 263 -20.77 -20.97 -27.49
C GLN A 263 -20.33 -20.21 -26.25
N PRO A 264 -21.27 -19.63 -25.52
CA PRO A 264 -20.94 -18.98 -24.23
C PRO A 264 -20.39 -20.02 -23.25
N ASP A 265 -19.37 -19.62 -22.49
CA ASP A 265 -18.88 -20.44 -21.40
C ASP A 265 -20.00 -20.63 -20.34
N PRO A 266 -20.09 -21.80 -19.71
CA PRO A 266 -21.05 -21.99 -18.63
C PRO A 266 -20.71 -21.05 -17.47
N ILE A 267 -21.71 -20.28 -17.03
CA ILE A 267 -21.61 -19.46 -15.84
C ILE A 267 -22.30 -20.19 -14.69
N PRO A 268 -21.72 -20.18 -13.47
CA PRO A 268 -22.41 -20.70 -12.30
C PRO A 268 -23.79 -20.04 -12.12
N GLU A 269 -24.81 -20.83 -11.76
CA GLU A 269 -26.19 -20.36 -11.64
C GLU A 269 -26.41 -19.28 -10.59
N ASP A 270 -25.48 -19.16 -9.64
CA ASP A 270 -25.47 -18.18 -8.56
C ASP A 270 -24.93 -16.80 -9.03
N ILE A 271 -24.37 -16.68 -10.23
CA ILE A 271 -23.94 -15.41 -10.81
C ILE A 271 -25.02 -14.86 -11.73
N GLN A 272 -25.77 -13.86 -11.24
CA GLN A 272 -26.88 -13.24 -12.00
C GLN A 272 -26.69 -11.73 -12.22
N SER A 273 -25.79 -11.10 -11.48
CA SER A 273 -25.51 -9.68 -11.54
C SER A 273 -24.03 -9.38 -11.29
N VAL A 274 -23.61 -8.16 -11.56
CA VAL A 274 -22.24 -7.71 -11.26
C VAL A 274 -21.86 -7.90 -9.79
N LYS A 275 -22.82 -7.82 -8.87
CA LYS A 275 -22.56 -8.03 -7.42
C LYS A 275 -22.16 -9.46 -7.04
N ASP A 276 -22.55 -10.42 -7.85
CA ASP A 276 -22.29 -11.84 -7.57
C ASP A 276 -20.90 -12.28 -8.04
N ILE A 277 -20.29 -11.49 -8.93
CA ILE A 277 -18.96 -11.79 -9.47
C ILE A 277 -17.91 -11.61 -8.37
N ARG A 278 -17.06 -12.61 -8.20
CA ARG A 278 -15.89 -12.58 -7.32
C ARG A 278 -14.63 -12.72 -8.17
N PHE A 279 -13.73 -11.74 -8.04
CA PHE A 279 -12.46 -11.70 -8.74
C PHE A 279 -11.33 -11.72 -7.72
N ILE A 280 -10.48 -12.73 -7.77
CA ILE A 280 -9.35 -12.88 -6.85
C ILE A 280 -8.02 -12.86 -7.60
N ASP A 281 -7.05 -12.14 -7.04
CA ASP A 281 -5.64 -12.24 -7.41
C ASP A 281 -4.86 -12.84 -6.23
N PRO A 282 -4.47 -14.12 -6.29
CA PRO A 282 -3.82 -14.81 -5.18
C PRO A 282 -2.34 -14.48 -5.02
N CYS A 283 -1.76 -13.68 -5.92
CA CYS A 283 -0.36 -13.22 -5.90
C CYS A 283 -0.34 -11.75 -6.37
N MET A 284 -1.13 -10.90 -5.68
CA MET A 284 -1.54 -9.60 -6.19
C MET A 284 -0.41 -8.58 -6.38
N GLY A 285 0.76 -8.77 -5.75
CA GLY A 285 1.81 -7.77 -5.76
C GLY A 285 1.30 -6.41 -5.29
N SER A 286 1.63 -5.36 -6.02
CA SER A 286 1.12 -3.99 -5.76
C SER A 286 -0.33 -3.76 -6.23
N GLY A 287 -1.08 -4.82 -6.58
CA GLY A 287 -2.49 -4.75 -6.93
C GLY A 287 -2.80 -4.32 -8.36
N HIS A 288 -1.84 -4.40 -9.27
CA HIS A 288 -1.96 -3.90 -10.65
C HIS A 288 -3.13 -4.52 -11.42
N VAL A 289 -3.33 -5.85 -11.27
CA VAL A 289 -4.45 -6.59 -11.88
C VAL A 289 -5.78 -6.15 -11.27
N LEU A 290 -5.82 -6.01 -9.94
CA LEU A 290 -7.02 -5.56 -9.22
C LEU A 290 -7.42 -4.13 -9.57
N VAL A 291 -6.44 -3.23 -9.79
CA VAL A 291 -6.67 -1.84 -10.22
C VAL A 291 -7.36 -1.79 -11.59
N TYR A 292 -6.93 -2.61 -12.54
CA TYR A 292 -7.59 -2.68 -13.85
C TYR A 292 -8.97 -3.36 -13.77
N ALA A 293 -9.09 -4.42 -12.96
CA ALA A 293 -10.38 -5.07 -12.71
C ALA A 293 -11.37 -4.10 -12.07
N PHE A 294 -10.92 -3.20 -11.17
CA PHE A 294 -11.76 -2.14 -10.61
C PHE A 294 -12.34 -1.24 -11.71
N ASP A 295 -11.52 -0.80 -12.68
CA ASP A 295 -11.98 0.05 -13.78
C ASP A 295 -13.04 -0.65 -14.64
N LEU A 296 -12.85 -1.93 -14.94
CA LEU A 296 -13.81 -2.70 -15.72
C LEU A 296 -15.11 -2.93 -14.93
N LEU A 297 -15.02 -3.24 -13.63
CA LEU A 297 -16.19 -3.39 -12.75
C LEU A 297 -17.00 -2.08 -12.64
N CYS A 298 -16.35 -0.92 -12.58
CA CYS A 298 -17.06 0.36 -12.58
C CYS A 298 -18.03 0.45 -13.77
N LYS A 299 -17.56 0.10 -14.96
CA LYS A 299 -18.38 0.14 -16.18
C LYS A 299 -19.50 -0.90 -16.16
N MET A 300 -19.25 -2.08 -15.62
CA MET A 300 -20.29 -3.11 -15.46
C MET A 300 -21.40 -2.65 -14.52
N TYR A 301 -21.05 -2.03 -13.39
CA TYR A 301 -22.02 -1.45 -12.47
C TYR A 301 -22.80 -0.27 -13.12
N GLU A 302 -22.14 0.53 -13.97
CA GLU A 302 -22.80 1.60 -14.73
C GLU A 302 -23.82 1.03 -15.73
N GLU A 303 -23.48 -0.04 -16.44
CA GLU A 303 -24.41 -0.74 -17.35
C GLU A 303 -25.66 -1.29 -16.63
N GLU A 304 -25.49 -1.78 -15.39
CA GLU A 304 -26.63 -2.20 -14.54
C GLU A 304 -27.36 -1.02 -13.86
N GLY A 305 -26.96 0.23 -14.12
CA GLY A 305 -27.66 1.44 -13.66
C GLY A 305 -27.42 1.82 -12.20
N TYR A 306 -26.32 1.36 -11.59
CA TYR A 306 -25.95 1.77 -10.23
C TYR A 306 -25.51 3.24 -10.19
N ARG A 307 -25.71 3.86 -9.04
CA ARG A 307 -25.30 5.26 -8.83
C ARG A 307 -23.79 5.35 -8.61
N THR A 308 -23.13 6.30 -9.28
CA THR A 308 -21.69 6.55 -9.19
C THR A 308 -21.16 6.56 -7.75
N LYS A 309 -21.87 7.16 -6.80
CA LYS A 309 -21.47 7.25 -5.39
C LYS A 309 -21.44 5.92 -4.65
N GLU A 310 -22.11 4.88 -5.13
CA GLU A 310 -22.28 3.57 -4.51
C GLU A 310 -21.27 2.56 -5.08
N ILE A 311 -20.92 2.71 -6.35
CA ILE A 311 -20.10 1.77 -7.12
C ILE A 311 -18.77 1.44 -6.45
N PRO A 312 -17.92 2.41 -6.04
CA PRO A 312 -16.62 2.06 -5.44
C PRO A 312 -16.73 1.19 -4.19
N ALA A 313 -17.67 1.52 -3.30
CA ALA A 313 -17.88 0.75 -2.08
C ALA A 313 -18.40 -0.67 -2.37
N LEU A 314 -19.28 -0.82 -3.37
CA LEU A 314 -19.80 -2.13 -3.79
C LEU A 314 -18.70 -3.01 -4.37
N ILE A 315 -17.84 -2.45 -5.23
CA ILE A 315 -16.71 -3.18 -5.83
C ILE A 315 -15.77 -3.68 -4.74
N LEU A 316 -15.32 -2.80 -3.85
CA LEU A 316 -14.37 -3.15 -2.80
C LEU A 316 -14.94 -4.13 -1.77
N LYS A 317 -16.25 -4.09 -1.55
CA LYS A 317 -16.93 -4.99 -0.62
C LYS A 317 -17.23 -6.37 -1.22
N ASN A 318 -17.62 -6.44 -2.49
CA ASN A 318 -18.24 -7.64 -3.05
C ASN A 318 -17.38 -8.34 -4.10
N ASN A 319 -16.57 -7.61 -4.86
CA ASN A 319 -16.01 -8.15 -6.10
C ASN A 319 -14.53 -8.46 -6.05
N LEU A 320 -13.72 -7.56 -5.48
CA LEU A 320 -12.26 -7.66 -5.55
C LEU A 320 -11.68 -8.29 -4.30
N TYR A 321 -10.84 -9.29 -4.50
CA TYR A 321 -10.10 -10.00 -3.45
C TYR A 321 -8.65 -10.16 -3.89
N GLY A 322 -7.73 -10.02 -2.95
CA GLY A 322 -6.30 -10.21 -3.23
C GLY A 322 -5.56 -10.76 -2.03
N MET A 323 -4.50 -11.49 -2.29
CA MET A 323 -3.59 -11.94 -1.24
C MET A 323 -2.14 -11.88 -1.70
N ASP A 324 -1.24 -11.67 -0.78
CA ASP A 324 0.20 -11.71 -1.01
C ASP A 324 0.93 -12.15 0.27
N ILE A 325 2.16 -12.63 0.13
CA ILE A 325 3.04 -12.98 1.26
C ILE A 325 3.88 -11.78 1.74
N ASP A 326 3.85 -10.65 1.02
CA ASP A 326 4.57 -9.43 1.39
C ASP A 326 3.59 -8.37 1.92
N LYS A 327 3.70 -8.02 3.21
CA LYS A 327 2.92 -6.96 3.85
C LYS A 327 2.98 -5.64 3.07
N ARG A 328 4.10 -5.36 2.41
CA ARG A 328 4.30 -4.15 1.60
C ARG A 328 3.41 -4.14 0.37
N CYS A 329 3.26 -5.31 -0.27
CA CYS A 329 2.33 -5.49 -1.38
C CYS A 329 0.89 -5.24 -0.95
N TYR A 330 0.49 -5.80 0.20
CA TYR A 330 -0.81 -5.54 0.80
C TYR A 330 -1.08 -4.04 1.01
N GLN A 331 -0.11 -3.30 1.59
CA GLN A 331 -0.24 -1.87 1.84
C GLN A 331 -0.43 -1.07 0.55
N LEU A 332 0.38 -1.37 -0.48
CA LEU A 332 0.33 -0.68 -1.77
C LEU A 332 -0.93 -1.01 -2.56
N ALA A 333 -1.35 -2.28 -2.60
CA ALA A 333 -2.58 -2.70 -3.27
C ALA A 333 -3.81 -2.06 -2.61
N SER A 334 -3.88 -2.05 -1.27
CA SER A 334 -4.93 -1.37 -0.51
C SER A 334 -4.98 0.12 -0.81
N PHE A 335 -3.82 0.78 -0.84
CA PHE A 335 -3.72 2.19 -1.20
C PHE A 335 -4.17 2.45 -2.64
N ALA A 336 -3.68 1.67 -3.60
CA ALA A 336 -4.01 1.82 -5.01
C ALA A 336 -5.52 1.68 -5.26
N LEU A 337 -6.16 0.66 -4.68
CA LEU A 337 -7.60 0.46 -4.78
C LEU A 337 -8.40 1.60 -4.11
N THR A 338 -7.96 2.08 -2.96
CA THR A 338 -8.59 3.20 -2.26
C THR A 338 -8.47 4.50 -3.08
N MET A 339 -7.31 4.75 -3.71
CA MET A 339 -7.13 5.91 -4.59
C MET A 339 -7.98 5.80 -5.87
N LYS A 340 -8.11 4.60 -6.46
CA LYS A 340 -9.04 4.37 -7.58
C LYS A 340 -10.48 4.69 -7.19
N ALA A 341 -10.92 4.23 -6.02
CA ALA A 341 -12.24 4.51 -5.48
C ALA A 341 -12.47 6.03 -5.29
N ASN A 342 -11.45 6.75 -4.78
CA ASN A 342 -11.53 8.20 -4.60
C ASN A 342 -11.44 8.99 -5.91
N ALA A 343 -10.68 8.51 -6.90
CA ALA A 343 -10.64 9.10 -8.24
C ALA A 343 -11.98 8.96 -8.96
N TYR A 344 -12.65 7.80 -8.82
CA TYR A 344 -13.96 7.56 -9.40
C TYR A 344 -15.06 8.39 -8.70
N TYR A 345 -15.00 8.50 -7.36
CA TYR A 345 -15.93 9.30 -6.58
C TYR A 345 -15.17 10.19 -5.58
N SER A 346 -14.94 11.46 -5.92
CA SER A 346 -14.08 12.42 -5.20
C SER A 346 -14.41 12.69 -3.72
N ARG A 347 -15.54 12.18 -3.22
CA ARG A 347 -15.93 12.25 -1.81
C ARG A 347 -15.77 10.91 -1.08
N TYR A 348 -15.13 9.93 -1.69
CA TYR A 348 -15.02 8.58 -1.12
C TYR A 348 -14.27 8.60 0.20
N LEU A 349 -13.11 9.23 0.27
CA LEU A 349 -12.30 9.35 1.51
C LEU A 349 -12.96 10.18 2.62
N ARG A 350 -13.87 11.10 2.26
CA ARG A 350 -14.60 11.93 3.26
C ARG A 350 -15.72 11.16 3.97
N ARG A 351 -16.07 10.00 3.50
CA ARG A 351 -16.99 9.06 4.13
C ARG A 351 -16.17 7.98 4.81
N LYS A 352 -16.79 7.13 5.61
CA LYS A 352 -16.08 5.96 6.11
C LYS A 352 -15.82 5.02 4.91
N PRO A 353 -14.59 5.00 4.36
CA PRO A 353 -14.28 4.17 3.20
C PRO A 353 -14.41 2.69 3.56
N VAL A 354 -14.73 1.86 2.57
CA VAL A 354 -14.69 0.41 2.71
C VAL A 354 -13.23 -0.01 2.56
N GLU A 355 -12.73 -0.78 3.49
CA GLU A 355 -11.41 -1.39 3.39
C GLU A 355 -11.43 -2.44 2.27
N PRO A 356 -10.45 -2.44 1.35
CA PRO A 356 -10.36 -3.46 0.30
C PRO A 356 -10.20 -4.87 0.89
N ASN A 357 -10.84 -5.88 0.26
CA ASN A 357 -10.68 -7.28 0.66
C ASN A 357 -9.35 -7.85 0.16
N VAL A 358 -8.26 -7.25 0.59
CA VAL A 358 -6.91 -7.73 0.32
C VAL A 358 -6.20 -8.05 1.62
N ILE A 359 -5.41 -9.09 1.64
CA ILE A 359 -4.73 -9.58 2.84
C ILE A 359 -3.28 -9.90 2.53
N PHE A 360 -2.43 -9.87 3.54
CA PHE A 360 -1.14 -10.51 3.49
C PHE A 360 -1.17 -11.78 4.34
N LEU A 361 -0.45 -12.80 3.87
CA LEU A 361 -0.40 -14.09 4.52
C LEU A 361 0.78 -14.09 5.49
N GLU A 362 0.48 -14.18 6.78
CA GLU A 362 1.45 -14.20 7.86
C GLU A 362 1.39 -15.53 8.61
N ASN A 363 2.55 -16.06 8.94
CA ASN A 363 2.62 -17.27 9.73
C ASN A 363 2.02 -17.03 11.12
N ILE A 364 1.20 -17.98 11.57
CA ILE A 364 0.69 -18.00 12.93
C ILE A 364 1.62 -18.89 13.73
N ASP A 365 2.11 -18.41 14.88
CA ASP A 365 2.99 -19.20 15.73
C ASP A 365 2.22 -20.38 16.38
N HIS A 366 2.98 -21.44 16.65
CA HIS A 366 2.44 -22.68 17.21
C HIS A 366 1.67 -22.47 18.53
N GLU A 367 2.11 -21.54 19.38
CA GLU A 367 1.45 -21.26 20.67
C GLU A 367 0.08 -20.63 20.46
N THR A 368 -0.02 -19.71 19.50
CA THR A 368 -1.28 -19.07 19.13
C THR A 368 -2.28 -20.07 18.52
N ILE A 369 -1.79 -20.98 17.64
CA ILE A 369 -2.62 -22.06 17.09
C ILE A 369 -3.12 -22.97 18.20
N ALA A 370 -2.22 -23.41 19.07
CA ALA A 370 -2.57 -24.28 20.20
C ALA A 370 -3.55 -23.62 21.18
N ALA A 371 -3.44 -22.30 21.39
CA ALA A 371 -4.35 -21.54 22.24
C ALA A 371 -5.78 -21.42 21.67
N SER A 372 -5.97 -21.61 20.36
CA SER A 372 -7.31 -21.66 19.74
C SER A 372 -8.14 -22.86 20.19
N GLY A 373 -7.48 -23.87 20.79
CA GLY A 373 -8.12 -25.12 21.20
C GLY A 373 -8.29 -26.14 20.07
N ASP A 374 -7.83 -25.83 18.88
CA ASP A 374 -7.80 -26.75 17.77
C ASP A 374 -6.51 -27.59 17.80
N TRP A 375 -6.66 -28.88 18.06
CA TRP A 375 -5.55 -29.83 18.17
C TRP A 375 -5.44 -30.77 16.95
N ASP A 376 -6.27 -30.56 15.93
CA ASP A 376 -6.17 -31.31 14.68
C ASP A 376 -5.20 -30.65 13.72
N GLU A 377 -3.96 -31.19 13.64
CA GLU A 377 -2.92 -30.72 12.73
C GLU A 377 -3.32 -30.71 11.26
N LYS A 378 -4.45 -31.30 10.89
CA LYS A 378 -4.99 -31.27 9.52
C LYS A 378 -6.01 -30.15 9.32
N SER A 379 -6.41 -29.48 10.39
CA SER A 379 -7.35 -28.36 10.27
C SER A 379 -6.75 -27.17 9.51
N LEU A 380 -7.62 -26.31 9.02
CA LEU A 380 -7.22 -25.13 8.26
C LEU A 380 -6.25 -24.25 9.03
N ILE A 381 -6.46 -24.04 10.34
CA ILE A 381 -5.63 -23.14 11.15
C ILE A 381 -4.18 -23.58 11.22
N TRP A 382 -3.90 -24.89 11.23
CA TRP A 382 -2.55 -25.42 11.24
C TRP A 382 -1.79 -25.21 9.94
N GLN A 383 -2.49 -25.00 8.83
CA GLN A 383 -1.85 -24.66 7.57
C GLN A 383 -1.25 -23.25 7.60
N PHE A 384 -1.70 -22.38 8.52
CA PHE A 384 -1.16 -21.02 8.68
C PHE A 384 0.16 -20.98 9.44
N GLU A 385 0.64 -22.07 10.05
CA GLU A 385 1.97 -22.11 10.67
C GLU A 385 3.11 -21.84 9.66
N ASN A 386 2.90 -22.23 8.40
CA ASN A 386 3.87 -22.04 7.32
C ASN A 386 3.25 -21.38 6.09
N ILE A 387 2.28 -20.51 6.28
CA ILE A 387 1.49 -19.92 5.18
C ILE A 387 2.34 -19.07 4.24
N ASP A 388 3.40 -18.45 4.72
CA ASP A 388 4.38 -17.69 3.91
C ASP A 388 5.12 -18.57 2.90
N THR A 389 5.23 -19.86 3.17
CA THR A 389 5.80 -20.86 2.26
C THR A 389 4.73 -21.49 1.36
N ILE A 390 3.55 -21.77 1.91
CA ILE A 390 2.44 -22.38 1.19
C ILE A 390 1.79 -21.36 0.23
N GLY A 391 1.60 -20.12 0.71
CA GLY A 391 1.05 -19.04 -0.08
C GLY A 391 -0.30 -19.40 -0.70
N SER A 392 -0.47 -19.10 -1.99
CA SER A 392 -1.69 -19.39 -2.75
C SER A 392 -1.96 -20.89 -3.00
N LEU A 393 -1.10 -21.78 -2.54
CA LEU A 393 -1.34 -23.24 -2.56
C LEU A 393 -2.25 -23.69 -1.41
N LEU A 394 -2.54 -22.82 -0.44
CA LEU A 394 -3.52 -23.08 0.60
C LEU A 394 -4.83 -23.55 -0.03
N LYS A 395 -5.33 -24.69 0.43
CA LYS A 395 -6.60 -25.25 -0.02
C LYS A 395 -7.59 -25.27 1.15
N VAL A 396 -8.71 -24.61 0.94
CA VAL A 396 -9.83 -24.62 1.88
C VAL A 396 -10.92 -25.50 1.26
N THR A 397 -11.32 -26.54 1.98
CA THR A 397 -12.45 -27.38 1.56
C THR A 397 -13.76 -26.67 1.91
N LYS A 398 -14.85 -27.13 1.28
CA LYS A 398 -16.18 -26.58 1.57
C LYS A 398 -16.58 -26.82 3.02
N GLU A 399 -16.24 -27.99 3.56
CA GLU A 399 -16.52 -28.35 4.94
C GLU A 399 -15.75 -27.44 5.93
N GLU A 400 -14.48 -27.13 5.66
CA GLU A 400 -13.67 -26.22 6.47
C GLU A 400 -14.17 -24.76 6.41
N TYR A 401 -14.78 -24.36 5.31
CA TYR A 401 -15.35 -23.01 5.17
C TYR A 401 -16.70 -22.87 5.91
N GLU A 402 -17.48 -23.96 5.99
CA GLU A 402 -18.81 -23.99 6.61
C GLU A 402 -18.76 -24.30 8.13
N ALA A 403 -17.60 -24.74 8.66
CA ALA A 403 -17.41 -25.06 10.08
C ALA A 403 -17.06 -23.83 10.91
#